data_cdaab521ae0349b84fef6a0af73a47bf
#
_entry.id   cdaab521ae0349b84fef6a0af73a47bf
#
_cell.length_a   1.000
_cell.length_b   1.000
_cell.length_c   1.000
_cell.angle_alpha   90.00
_cell.angle_beta   90.00
_cell.angle_gamma   90.00
#
_symmetry.space_group_name_H-M   'P 1'
#
loop_
_entity.id
_entity.type
_entity.pdbx_description
1 polymer ?
#
loop_
_entity_poly.entity_id
_entity_poly.type
_entity_poly.pdbx_seq_one_letter_code
_entity_poly.pdbx_strand_id
1 'polypeptide(L)' 'MATKNLSIRIDEKTLHKLHIVADYEGRSANSQNLILIRDCIEAYEAAHGMINLNKE' A
#
# COMPACT_ATOMS: atom_id res chain seq x y z
N MET A 1 4.86 12.83 13.73
CA MET A 1 3.89 11.76 13.51
C MET A 1 4.56 10.40 13.63
N ALA A 2 3.94 9.49 14.33
CA ALA A 2 4.54 8.19 14.58
C ALA A 2 4.45 7.28 13.35
N THR A 3 5.50 6.53 13.11
CA THR A 3 5.53 5.53 12.07
C THR A 3 5.32 4.17 12.70
N LYS A 4 4.43 3.39 12.12
CA LYS A 4 4.14 2.07 12.65
C LYS A 4 4.31 1.02 11.58
N ASN A 5 4.61 -0.19 12.02
CA ASN A 5 4.81 -1.32 11.12
C ASN A 5 3.49 -1.99 10.83
N LEU A 6 3.35 -2.46 9.61
CA LEU A 6 2.23 -3.28 9.20
C LEU A 6 2.78 -4.59 8.65
N SER A 7 2.32 -5.70 9.21
CA SER A 7 2.74 -7.02 8.73
C SER A 7 1.66 -7.61 7.85
N ILE A 8 2.06 -8.10 6.69
CA ILE A 8 1.15 -8.71 5.73
C ILE A 8 1.68 -10.08 5.38
N ARG A 9 0.79 -11.07 5.43
CA ARG A 9 1.13 -12.41 4.95
C ARG A 9 0.73 -12.52 3.51
N ILE A 10 1.68 -12.99 2.68
CA ILE A 10 1.44 -13.07 1.26
C ILE A 10 2.15 -14.31 0.74
N ASP A 11 1.53 -15.00 -0.22
CA ASP A 11 2.14 -16.19 -0.75
C ASP A 11 3.33 -15.86 -1.64
N GLU A 12 4.20 -16.85 -1.84
CA GLU A 12 5.44 -16.64 -2.56
C GLU A 12 5.22 -16.19 -4.00
N LYS A 13 4.24 -16.75 -4.67
CA LYS A 13 3.97 -16.40 -6.06
C LYS A 13 3.59 -14.94 -6.20
N THR A 14 2.69 -14.50 -5.34
CA THR A 14 2.22 -13.11 -5.39
C THR A 14 3.36 -12.16 -5.04
N LEU A 15 4.15 -12.52 -4.05
CA LEU A 15 5.29 -11.68 -3.68
C LEU A 15 6.30 -11.59 -4.82
N HIS A 16 6.56 -12.71 -5.48
CA HIS A 16 7.48 -12.73 -6.61
C HIS A 16 7.00 -11.82 -7.73
N LYS A 17 5.71 -11.90 -8.03
CA LYS A 17 5.12 -11.03 -9.06
C LYS A 17 5.21 -9.56 -8.67
N LEU A 18 5.03 -9.27 -7.40
CA LEU A 18 5.17 -7.90 -6.93
C LEU A 18 6.59 -7.38 -7.14
N HIS A 19 7.59 -8.21 -6.87
CA HIS A 19 8.98 -7.82 -7.12
C HIS A 19 9.23 -7.54 -8.58
N ILE A 20 8.66 -8.33 -9.47
CA ILE A 20 8.81 -8.13 -10.90
C ILE A 20 8.19 -6.79 -11.32
N VAL A 21 7.01 -6.49 -10.81
CA VAL A 21 6.35 -5.23 -11.12
C VAL A 21 7.15 -4.05 -10.58
N ALA A 22 7.64 -4.18 -9.36
CA ALA A 22 8.43 -3.11 -8.75
C ALA A 22 9.71 -2.85 -9.53
N ASP A 23 10.38 -3.91 -9.97
CA ASP A 23 11.58 -3.77 -10.79
C ASP A 23 11.28 -3.06 -12.10
N TYR A 24 10.19 -3.43 -12.73
CA TYR A 24 9.78 -2.82 -13.98
C TYR A 24 9.56 -1.31 -13.80
N GLU A 25 9.01 -0.92 -12.67
CA GLU A 25 8.73 0.48 -12.39
C GLU A 25 9.88 1.21 -11.70
N GLY A 26 11.00 0.50 -11.48
CA GLY A 26 12.17 1.11 -10.87
C GLY A 26 12.01 1.39 -9.39
N ARG A 27 11.23 0.58 -8.69
CA ARG A 27 10.98 0.76 -7.27
C ARG A 27 11.31 -0.50 -6.50
N SER A 28 11.51 -0.34 -5.19
CA SER A 28 11.59 -1.50 -4.31
C SER A 28 10.18 -2.01 -4.03
N ALA A 29 10.08 -3.26 -3.57
CA ALA A 29 8.78 -3.83 -3.23
C ALA A 29 8.11 -3.04 -2.10
N ASN A 30 8.89 -2.55 -1.14
CA ASN A 30 8.34 -1.73 -0.06
C ASN A 30 7.74 -0.42 -0.58
N SER A 31 8.45 0.25 -1.49
CA SER A 31 7.95 1.49 -2.07
C SER A 31 6.69 1.24 -2.88
N GLN A 32 6.66 0.13 -3.63
CA GLN A 32 5.49 -0.24 -4.41
C GLN A 32 4.30 -0.49 -3.49
N ASN A 33 4.52 -1.17 -2.38
CA ASN A 33 3.46 -1.42 -1.40
C ASN A 33 2.88 -0.14 -0.84
N LEU A 34 3.74 0.82 -0.50
CA LEU A 34 3.26 2.09 0.04
C LEU A 34 2.40 2.84 -0.96
N ILE A 35 2.79 2.82 -2.23
CA ILE A 35 2.01 3.48 -3.27
C ILE A 35 0.67 2.80 -3.43
N LEU A 36 0.63 1.48 -3.43
CA LEU A 36 -0.63 0.74 -3.54
C LEU A 36 -1.56 1.04 -2.38
N ILE A 37 -1.00 1.11 -1.17
CA ILE A 37 -1.81 1.41 0.01
C ILE A 37 -2.39 2.81 -0.08
N ARG A 38 -1.59 3.79 -0.46
CA ARG A 38 -2.05 5.16 -0.61
C ARG A 38 -3.12 5.27 -1.69
N ASP A 39 -2.91 4.61 -2.81
CA ASP A 39 -3.89 4.62 -3.90
C ASP A 39 -5.21 4.03 -3.45
N CYS A 40 -5.16 2.96 -2.68
CA CYS A 40 -6.35 2.31 -2.14
C CYS A 40 -7.14 3.28 -1.26
N ILE A 41 -6.44 3.99 -0.38
CA ILE A 41 -7.08 4.94 0.53
C ILE A 41 -7.66 6.12 -0.24
N GLU A 42 -6.91 6.63 -1.21
CA GLU A 42 -7.39 7.74 -2.02
C GLU A 42 -8.64 7.37 -2.78
N ALA A 43 -8.67 6.16 -3.34
CA ALA A 43 -9.85 5.71 -4.07
C ALA A 43 -11.06 5.63 -3.16
N TYR A 44 -10.88 5.13 -1.96
CA TYR A 44 -11.96 5.06 -0.98
C TYR A 44 -12.46 6.45 -0.63
N GLU A 45 -11.54 7.37 -0.34
CA GLU A 45 -11.94 8.71 0.07
C GLU A 45 -12.59 9.49 -1.06
N ALA A 46 -12.19 9.23 -2.30
CA ALA A 46 -12.83 9.86 -3.44
C ALA A 46 -14.28 9.40 -3.60
N ALA A 47 -14.54 8.14 -3.25
CA ALA A 47 -15.88 7.57 -3.40
C ALA A 47 -16.79 7.85 -2.20
N HIS A 48 -16.19 7.91 -1.00
CA HIS A 48 -16.97 7.92 0.25
C HIS A 48 -16.68 9.15 1.13
N GLY A 49 -15.75 10.00 0.73
CA GLY A 49 -15.38 11.16 1.52
C GLY A 49 -14.20 10.88 2.44
N MET A 50 -13.66 11.94 2.99
CA MET A 50 -12.48 11.86 3.83
C MET A 50 -12.71 11.00 5.06
N ILE A 51 -11.72 10.19 5.40
CA ILE A 51 -11.77 9.40 6.61
C ILE A 51 -11.50 10.32 7.80
N ASN A 52 -12.39 10.26 8.79
CA ASN A 52 -12.27 11.12 9.98
C ASN A 52 -11.45 10.42 11.05
N LEU A 53 -10.22 10.84 11.22
CA LEU A 53 -9.31 10.24 12.19
C LEU A 53 -9.58 10.68 13.62
N ASN A 54 -10.46 11.65 13.79
CA ASN A 54 -10.82 12.11 15.13
C ASN A 54 -11.87 11.25 15.81
N LYS A 55 -12.35 10.24 15.12
CA LYS A 55 -13.41 9.38 15.62
C LYS A 55 -12.91 8.20 16.41
N GLU A 56 -11.70 8.17 16.73
CA GLU A 56 -11.09 7.07 17.48
C GLU A 56 -11.84 6.65 18.71
#